data_9f808297f9e852b67b14d441d975db0e
#
_entry.id   9f808297f9e852b67b14d441d975db0e
#
_cell.length_a   1.000
_cell.length_b   1.000
_cell.length_c   1.000
_cell.angle_alpha   90.00
_cell.angle_beta   90.00
_cell.angle_gamma   90.00
#
_symmetry.space_group_name_H-M   'P 1'
#
loop_
_entity.id
_entity.type
_entity.pdbx_description
1 polymer ?
#
loop_
_entity_poly.entity_id
_entity_poly.type
_entity_poly.pdbx_seq_one_letter_code
_entity_poly.pdbx_strand_id
1 'polypeptide(L)'
;MPGDPRRTYIAGERPRRCVLARPKLRPLAIPAVALFCLAAAPIDGARIESLVVPQVQLEEIRALGPGVLPVLASLYERSGEPERTSIASVFYGLGWKSAEAKRVLLRDLHTPNPELRLQAQWAIGRVSADPDVVDALLDTMRNDGNPLFRDKAACALAHDQIHLGEPQKLRLFERLIDALADPKEQVRDIALKALVIHTGQSKGFDPSGPAGARDAAIQEWRRWLERYRAGM
;
A
#
# COMPACT_ATOMS: atom_id res chain seq x y z
N MET A 1 -36.50 -61.72 0.46
CA MET A 1 -36.48 -63.10 1.02
C MET A 1 -35.24 -63.79 0.47
N PRO A 2 -34.58 -64.63 1.24
CA PRO A 2 -34.20 -64.60 2.65
C PRO A 2 -32.67 -64.80 2.84
N GLY A 3 -32.23 -64.63 4.07
CA GLY A 3 -31.20 -65.45 4.64
C GLY A 3 -30.19 -64.80 5.53
N ASP A 4 -30.55 -64.58 6.79
CA ASP A 4 -29.60 -64.62 7.90
C ASP A 4 -29.10 -66.07 8.10
N PRO A 5 -27.83 -66.27 8.40
CA PRO A 5 -27.54 -66.94 9.62
C PRO A 5 -26.35 -66.48 10.44
N ARG A 6 -26.62 -66.25 11.68
CA ARG A 6 -25.75 -66.28 12.86
C ARG A 6 -24.59 -67.27 12.77
N ARG A 7 -23.41 -66.84 13.16
CA ARG A 7 -22.34 -67.70 13.69
C ARG A 7 -21.59 -67.05 14.84
N THR A 8 -21.96 -67.49 15.98
CA THR A 8 -21.19 -68.10 17.09
C THR A 8 -19.85 -67.44 17.46
N TYR A 9 -19.88 -66.92 18.67
CA TYR A 9 -18.77 -66.61 19.55
C TYR A 9 -17.83 -67.82 19.73
N ILE A 10 -16.51 -67.57 19.60
CA ILE A 10 -15.50 -68.43 20.23
C ILE A 10 -14.63 -67.49 21.11
N ALA A 11 -14.72 -67.81 22.41
CA ALA A 11 -13.89 -67.21 23.45
C ALA A 11 -12.47 -67.87 23.43
N GLY A 12 -11.50 -67.03 23.72
CA GLY A 12 -10.24 -67.54 24.25
C GLY A 12 -8.99 -67.12 23.48
N GLU A 13 -8.33 -66.11 23.93
CA GLU A 13 -6.93 -66.14 24.36
C GLU A 13 -6.44 -64.73 24.69
N ARG A 14 -6.00 -64.52 25.92
CA ARG A 14 -5.36 -63.28 26.36
C ARG A 14 -3.91 -63.26 25.80
N PRO A 15 -3.50 -62.27 25.07
CA PRO A 15 -2.09 -62.16 24.73
C PRO A 15 -1.32 -61.68 25.97
N ARG A 16 -0.20 -62.34 26.18
CA ARG A 16 0.79 -62.12 27.24
C ARG A 16 1.39 -60.69 27.08
N ARG A 17 1.39 -59.94 28.19
CA ARG A 17 2.09 -58.65 28.27
C ARG A 17 3.59 -58.84 28.02
N CYS A 18 4.07 -58.41 26.88
CA CYS A 18 5.49 -58.17 26.67
C CYS A 18 5.91 -56.91 27.44
N VAL A 19 6.65 -57.12 28.51
CA VAL A 19 7.30 -56.04 29.24
C VAL A 19 8.53 -55.64 28.42
N LEU A 20 8.36 -54.62 27.56
CA LEU A 20 9.49 -53.98 26.88
C LEU A 20 10.24 -53.11 27.89
N ALA A 21 11.47 -53.49 28.17
CA ALA A 21 12.41 -52.71 28.96
C ALA A 21 12.61 -51.32 28.32
N ARG A 22 12.31 -50.24 29.05
CA ARG A 22 12.58 -48.87 28.62
C ARG A 22 14.08 -48.63 28.51
N PRO A 23 14.63 -48.27 27.34
CA PRO A 23 15.99 -47.84 27.25
C PRO A 23 16.15 -46.53 28.07
N LYS A 24 17.16 -46.50 28.93
CA LYS A 24 17.63 -45.29 29.61
C LYS A 24 18.19 -44.31 28.57
N LEU A 25 17.38 -43.37 28.14
CA LEU A 25 17.86 -42.23 27.34
C LEU A 25 18.80 -41.38 28.20
N ARG A 26 20.06 -41.39 27.84
CA ARG A 26 21.04 -40.41 28.36
C ARG A 26 20.65 -39.04 27.84
N PRO A 27 20.66 -37.98 28.68
CA PRO A 27 20.42 -36.63 28.21
C PRO A 27 21.55 -36.25 27.25
N LEU A 28 21.21 -36.11 25.97
CA LEU A 28 22.09 -35.43 24.99
C LEU A 28 22.14 -33.96 25.44
N ALA A 29 23.29 -33.54 25.90
CA ALA A 29 23.58 -32.11 26.10
C ALA A 29 23.50 -31.43 24.72
N ILE A 30 22.41 -30.73 24.47
CA ILE A 30 22.26 -29.82 23.32
C ILE A 30 23.22 -28.66 23.61
N PRO A 31 24.26 -28.41 22.80
CA PRO A 31 25.06 -27.23 22.97
C PRO A 31 24.11 -26.01 22.78
N ALA A 32 24.08 -25.12 23.76
CA ALA A 32 23.41 -23.84 23.64
C ALA A 32 24.08 -23.11 22.46
N VAL A 33 23.45 -23.17 21.29
CA VAL A 33 23.80 -22.28 20.19
C VAL A 33 23.41 -20.90 20.66
N ALA A 34 24.40 -20.16 21.14
CA ALA A 34 24.25 -18.74 21.42
C ALA A 34 23.82 -18.08 20.10
N LEU A 35 22.54 -17.78 19.98
CA LEU A 35 22.00 -16.96 18.89
C LEU A 35 22.59 -15.56 19.13
N PHE A 36 23.75 -15.30 18.54
CA PHE A 36 24.25 -13.94 18.41
C PHE A 36 23.25 -13.21 17.52
N CYS A 37 22.28 -12.50 18.14
CA CYS A 37 21.61 -11.41 17.49
C CYS A 37 22.71 -10.40 17.12
N LEU A 38 23.21 -10.47 15.88
CA LEU A 38 23.93 -9.37 15.30
C LEU A 38 22.93 -8.20 15.26
N ALA A 39 22.96 -7.39 16.30
CA ALA A 39 22.31 -6.09 16.24
C ALA A 39 22.96 -5.36 15.06
N ALA A 40 22.20 -5.12 14.00
CA ALA A 40 22.67 -4.33 12.87
C ALA A 40 23.22 -3.02 13.45
N ALA A 41 24.46 -2.66 13.05
CA ALA A 41 25.05 -1.41 13.51
C ALA A 41 24.09 -0.25 13.19
N PRO A 42 23.94 0.73 14.09
CA PRO A 42 23.04 1.85 13.83
C PRO A 42 23.45 2.53 12.54
N ILE A 43 22.47 2.78 11.67
CA ILE A 43 22.72 3.45 10.39
C ILE A 43 23.14 4.89 10.69
N ASP A 44 24.34 5.25 10.24
CA ASP A 44 24.91 6.58 10.45
C ASP A 44 24.17 7.63 9.60
N GLY A 45 23.60 8.63 10.27
CA GLY A 45 22.87 9.73 9.63
C GLY A 45 23.76 10.58 8.70
N ALA A 46 25.03 10.81 9.03
CA ALA A 46 25.96 11.57 8.21
C ALA A 46 26.27 10.82 6.90
N ARG A 47 26.38 9.49 6.97
CA ARG A 47 26.52 8.65 5.78
C ARG A 47 25.28 8.75 4.88
N ILE A 48 24.07 8.71 5.45
CA ILE A 48 22.85 8.86 4.66
C ILE A 48 22.78 10.22 3.99
N GLU A 49 23.13 11.28 4.71
CA GLU A 49 23.18 12.63 4.16
C GLU A 49 24.11 12.71 2.95
N SER A 50 25.31 12.12 3.03
CA SER A 50 26.26 12.08 1.90
C SER A 50 25.77 11.25 0.70
N LEU A 51 24.84 10.32 0.90
CA LEU A 51 24.21 9.53 -0.16
C LEU A 51 23.01 10.23 -0.81
N VAL A 52 22.52 11.31 -0.19
CA VAL A 52 21.39 12.10 -0.71
C VAL A 52 21.87 13.39 -1.38
N VAL A 53 22.94 14.02 -0.84
CA VAL A 53 23.45 15.32 -1.29
C VAL A 53 24.93 15.17 -1.66
N PRO A 54 25.40 15.74 -2.78
CA PRO A 54 24.69 16.57 -3.75
C PRO A 54 23.86 15.78 -4.78
N GLN A 55 24.03 14.46 -4.85
CA GLN A 55 23.33 13.60 -5.80
C GLN A 55 22.86 12.32 -5.12
N VAL A 56 21.58 11.97 -5.35
CA VAL A 56 20.96 10.77 -4.78
C VAL A 56 21.62 9.49 -5.31
N GLN A 57 22.12 8.67 -4.40
CA GLN A 57 22.72 7.36 -4.67
C GLN A 57 21.71 6.25 -4.23
N LEU A 58 20.61 6.14 -4.97
CA LEU A 58 19.45 5.33 -4.60
C LEU A 58 19.79 3.87 -4.32
N GLU A 59 20.64 3.26 -5.13
CA GLU A 59 20.97 1.83 -4.97
C GLU A 59 21.82 1.57 -3.72
N GLU A 60 22.70 2.48 -3.36
CA GLU A 60 23.46 2.37 -2.12
C GLU A 60 22.56 2.53 -0.88
N ILE A 61 21.61 3.48 -0.95
CA ILE A 61 20.60 3.66 0.10
C ILE A 61 19.72 2.41 0.20
N ARG A 62 19.31 1.84 -0.93
CA ARG A 62 18.51 0.61 -1.00
C ARG A 62 19.23 -0.58 -0.38
N ALA A 63 20.52 -0.69 -0.58
CA ALA A 63 21.34 -1.77 -0.03
C ALA A 63 21.40 -1.76 1.52
N LEU A 64 21.12 -0.62 2.15
CA LEU A 64 21.04 -0.50 3.62
C LEU A 64 19.76 -1.11 4.20
N GLY A 65 18.77 -1.42 3.37
CA GLY A 65 17.50 -2.00 3.78
C GLY A 65 16.54 -1.02 4.47
N PRO A 66 15.35 -1.52 4.88
CA PRO A 66 14.26 -0.66 5.40
C PRO A 66 14.60 0.13 6.66
N GLY A 67 15.62 -0.27 7.42
CA GLY A 67 16.10 0.46 8.60
C GLY A 67 16.56 1.90 8.31
N VAL A 68 16.79 2.25 7.04
CA VAL A 68 17.13 3.61 6.61
C VAL A 68 15.96 4.59 6.71
N LEU A 69 14.70 4.11 6.66
CA LEU A 69 13.52 4.97 6.58
C LEU A 69 13.35 5.96 7.75
N PRO A 70 13.51 5.55 9.01
CA PRO A 70 13.46 6.50 10.14
C PRO A 70 14.58 7.55 10.07
N VAL A 71 15.78 7.17 9.59
CA VAL A 71 16.91 8.08 9.45
C VAL A 71 16.64 9.12 8.37
N LEU A 72 16.13 8.68 7.20
CA LEU A 72 15.70 9.57 6.11
C LEU A 72 14.56 10.52 6.56
N ALA A 73 13.59 10.03 7.32
CA ALA A 73 12.52 10.88 7.84
C ALA A 73 13.05 11.93 8.82
N SER A 74 13.99 11.57 9.69
CA SER A 74 14.66 12.50 10.60
C SER A 74 15.51 13.52 9.84
N LEU A 75 16.20 13.10 8.78
CA LEU A 75 16.95 14.00 7.89
C LEU A 75 16.00 14.99 7.20
N TYR A 76 14.89 14.50 6.65
CA TYR A 76 13.87 15.33 6.01
C TYR A 76 13.37 16.45 6.93
N GLU A 77 13.14 16.15 8.21
CA GLU A 77 12.63 17.13 9.18
C GLU A 77 13.54 18.30 9.45
N ARG A 78 14.86 18.07 9.41
CA ARG A 78 15.87 19.12 9.70
C ARG A 78 16.46 19.79 8.45
N SER A 79 16.09 19.32 7.26
CA SER A 79 16.62 19.78 5.98
C SER A 79 15.85 20.96 5.39
N GLY A 80 16.51 21.73 4.53
CA GLY A 80 15.88 22.71 3.67
C GLY A 80 15.06 22.10 2.54
N GLU A 81 14.36 22.93 1.76
CA GLU A 81 13.49 22.44 0.68
C GLU A 81 14.23 21.65 -0.41
N PRO A 82 15.44 22.03 -0.85
CA PRO A 82 16.15 21.26 -1.87
C PRO A 82 16.48 19.83 -1.41
N GLU A 83 16.97 19.68 -0.18
CA GLU A 83 17.31 18.40 0.40
C GLU A 83 16.04 17.56 0.66
N ARG A 84 14.96 18.21 1.14
CA ARG A 84 13.65 17.53 1.29
C ARG A 84 13.14 17.00 -0.04
N THR A 85 13.33 17.74 -1.13
CA THR A 85 12.98 17.30 -2.49
C THR A 85 13.76 16.04 -2.86
N SER A 86 15.08 16.02 -2.61
CA SER A 86 15.92 14.86 -2.84
C SER A 86 15.49 13.65 -2.00
N ILE A 87 15.22 13.84 -0.69
CA ILE A 87 14.78 12.76 0.19
C ILE A 87 13.40 12.24 -0.22
N ALA A 88 12.48 13.11 -0.64
CA ALA A 88 11.18 12.67 -1.15
C ALA A 88 11.34 11.79 -2.40
N SER A 89 12.28 12.14 -3.30
CA SER A 89 12.59 11.28 -4.45
C SER A 89 13.18 9.93 -4.05
N VAL A 90 13.96 9.87 -2.96
CA VAL A 90 14.45 8.59 -2.38
C VAL A 90 13.29 7.77 -1.87
N PHE A 91 12.36 8.34 -1.09
CA PHE A 91 11.17 7.62 -0.63
C PHE A 91 10.35 7.06 -1.80
N TYR A 92 10.17 7.86 -2.85
CA TYR A 92 9.53 7.41 -4.08
C TYR A 92 10.29 6.24 -4.72
N GLY A 93 11.60 6.37 -4.90
CA GLY A 93 12.44 5.36 -5.53
C GLY A 93 12.51 4.05 -4.74
N LEU A 94 12.55 4.11 -3.41
CA LEU A 94 12.53 2.92 -2.54
C LEU A 94 11.15 2.23 -2.59
N GLY A 95 10.06 2.98 -2.56
CA GLY A 95 8.70 2.46 -2.59
C GLY A 95 8.30 1.64 -1.36
N TRP A 96 9.07 1.70 -0.27
CA TRP A 96 8.80 0.95 0.95
C TRP A 96 7.77 1.67 1.82
N LYS A 97 6.87 0.88 2.43
CA LYS A 97 5.88 1.43 3.36
C LYS A 97 6.55 1.91 4.64
N SER A 98 6.21 3.13 5.08
CA SER A 98 6.77 3.76 6.27
C SER A 98 5.82 4.80 6.86
N ALA A 99 5.52 4.64 8.15
CA ALA A 99 4.74 5.62 8.90
C ALA A 99 5.50 6.94 9.08
N GLU A 100 6.83 6.86 9.26
CA GLU A 100 7.70 8.03 9.42
C GLU A 100 7.77 8.84 8.13
N ALA A 101 8.00 8.17 6.98
CA ALA A 101 7.98 8.82 5.67
C ALA A 101 6.61 9.45 5.37
N LYS A 102 5.50 8.73 5.64
CA LYS A 102 4.14 9.27 5.51
C LYS A 102 3.99 10.57 6.31
N ARG A 103 4.36 10.57 7.58
CA ARG A 103 4.21 11.71 8.49
C ARG A 103 4.91 12.97 7.97
N VAL A 104 6.13 12.84 7.46
CA VAL A 104 6.90 13.99 6.97
C VAL A 104 6.41 14.47 5.61
N LEU A 105 6.02 13.58 4.71
CA LEU A 105 5.53 13.92 3.39
C LEU A 105 4.14 14.59 3.40
N LEU A 106 3.25 14.17 4.30
CA LEU A 106 1.92 14.81 4.45
C LEU A 106 2.01 16.32 4.69
N ARG A 107 3.04 16.79 5.40
CA ARG A 107 3.24 18.23 5.67
C ARG A 107 3.54 19.04 4.42
N ASP A 108 4.18 18.43 3.43
CA ASP A 108 4.63 19.12 2.22
C ASP A 108 3.71 18.91 1.00
N LEU A 109 2.56 18.23 1.16
CA LEU A 109 1.60 18.07 0.07
C LEU A 109 1.05 19.39 -0.49
N HIS A 110 1.06 20.43 0.31
CA HIS A 110 0.56 21.77 -0.07
C HIS A 110 1.64 22.86 0.04
N THR A 111 2.92 22.46 0.09
CA THR A 111 4.03 23.44 0.10
C THR A 111 3.96 24.35 -1.14
N PRO A 112 4.34 25.63 -1.04
CA PRO A 112 4.40 26.53 -2.20
C PRO A 112 5.49 26.16 -3.19
N ASN A 113 6.54 25.43 -2.76
CA ASN A 113 7.60 24.97 -3.65
C ASN A 113 7.07 23.86 -4.58
N PRO A 114 6.98 24.10 -5.91
CA PRO A 114 6.33 23.18 -6.82
C PRO A 114 7.10 21.88 -7.01
N GLU A 115 8.42 21.90 -6.91
CA GLU A 115 9.27 20.72 -7.08
C GLU A 115 9.14 19.78 -5.88
N LEU A 116 9.30 20.31 -4.67
CA LEU A 116 9.09 19.56 -3.43
C LEU A 116 7.68 18.99 -3.36
N ARG A 117 6.68 19.79 -3.71
CA ARG A 117 5.28 19.38 -3.72
C ARG A 117 5.03 18.20 -4.66
N LEU A 118 5.61 18.25 -5.86
CA LEU A 118 5.50 17.17 -6.84
C LEU A 118 6.11 15.86 -6.31
N GLN A 119 7.32 15.95 -5.75
CA GLN A 119 7.99 14.77 -5.18
C GLN A 119 7.24 14.23 -3.97
N ALA A 120 6.72 15.09 -3.10
CA ALA A 120 5.93 14.68 -1.94
C ALA A 120 4.65 13.94 -2.37
N GLN A 121 3.93 14.42 -3.39
CA GLN A 121 2.72 13.77 -3.91
C GLN A 121 3.01 12.39 -4.50
N TRP A 122 4.10 12.24 -5.24
CA TRP A 122 4.48 10.93 -5.78
C TRP A 122 4.92 9.96 -4.68
N ALA A 123 5.77 10.44 -3.77
CA ALA A 123 6.31 9.61 -2.71
C ALA A 123 5.21 9.11 -1.74
N ILE A 124 4.27 9.99 -1.36
CA ILE A 124 3.25 9.65 -0.37
C ILE A 124 2.36 8.47 -0.81
N GLY A 125 2.00 8.40 -2.09
CA GLY A 125 1.23 7.29 -2.65
C GLY A 125 1.97 5.96 -2.59
N ARG A 126 3.30 5.98 -2.68
CA ARG A 126 4.12 4.77 -2.61
C ARG A 126 4.40 4.31 -1.18
N VAL A 127 4.60 5.24 -0.25
CA VAL A 127 4.99 4.90 1.13
C VAL A 127 3.82 4.57 2.05
N SER A 128 2.58 4.89 1.66
CA SER A 128 1.41 4.57 2.47
C SER A 128 0.17 4.31 1.61
N ALA A 129 -0.71 3.47 2.13
CA ALA A 129 -2.06 3.21 1.62
C ALA A 129 -3.13 3.55 2.68
N ASP A 130 -2.76 4.33 3.68
CA ASP A 130 -3.66 4.69 4.77
C ASP A 130 -4.79 5.60 4.27
N PRO A 131 -5.98 5.55 4.88
CA PRO A 131 -7.13 6.34 4.44
C PRO A 131 -6.87 7.84 4.40
N ASP A 132 -6.09 8.39 5.32
CA ASP A 132 -5.71 9.81 5.37
C ASP A 132 -4.87 10.25 4.15
N VAL A 133 -4.02 9.37 3.63
CA VAL A 133 -3.25 9.61 2.40
C VAL A 133 -4.17 9.62 1.18
N VAL A 134 -5.07 8.64 1.09
CA VAL A 134 -6.05 8.56 0.00
C VAL A 134 -6.95 9.81 0.01
N ASP A 135 -7.45 10.20 1.18
CA ASP A 135 -8.29 11.38 1.33
C ASP A 135 -7.55 12.68 0.97
N ALA A 136 -6.29 12.84 1.37
CA ALA A 136 -5.46 14.00 1.02
C ALA A 136 -5.18 14.10 -0.49
N LEU A 137 -4.90 12.99 -1.15
CA LEU A 137 -4.72 12.95 -2.60
C LEU A 137 -6.03 13.22 -3.36
N LEU A 138 -7.18 12.70 -2.87
CA LEU A 138 -8.50 12.99 -3.45
C LEU A 138 -8.87 14.48 -3.29
N ASP A 139 -8.57 15.08 -2.14
CA ASP A 139 -8.77 16.50 -1.91
C ASP A 139 -7.92 17.34 -2.88
N THR A 140 -6.63 17.02 -3.00
CA THR A 140 -5.73 17.68 -3.96
C THR A 140 -6.25 17.54 -5.40
N MET A 141 -6.67 16.33 -5.81
CA MET A 141 -7.22 16.09 -7.15
C MET A 141 -8.43 16.98 -7.47
N ARG A 142 -9.29 17.23 -6.50
CA ARG A 142 -10.53 18.02 -6.70
C ARG A 142 -10.33 19.51 -6.52
N ASN A 143 -9.57 19.90 -5.52
CA ASN A 143 -9.61 21.25 -4.97
C ASN A 143 -8.35 22.09 -5.22
N ASP A 144 -7.23 21.46 -5.61
CA ASP A 144 -6.01 22.22 -5.88
C ASP A 144 -6.22 23.29 -6.97
N GLY A 145 -5.70 24.49 -6.73
CA GLY A 145 -5.76 25.59 -7.71
C GLY A 145 -4.98 25.31 -8.99
N ASN A 146 -3.89 24.53 -8.88
CA ASN A 146 -3.02 24.23 -10.02
C ASN A 146 -3.42 22.89 -10.69
N PRO A 147 -3.79 22.93 -12.00
CA PRO A 147 -4.16 21.74 -12.76
C PRO A 147 -3.10 20.63 -12.73
N LEU A 148 -1.81 20.98 -12.69
CA LEU A 148 -0.74 19.99 -12.62
C LEU A 148 -0.81 19.15 -11.37
N PHE A 149 -1.03 19.76 -10.20
CA PHE A 149 -1.10 19.00 -8.95
C PHE A 149 -2.37 18.15 -8.86
N ARG A 150 -3.49 18.63 -9.44
CA ARG A 150 -4.70 17.78 -9.58
C ARG A 150 -4.40 16.51 -10.37
N ASP A 151 -3.74 16.65 -11.52
CA ASP A 151 -3.35 15.52 -12.37
C ASP A 151 -2.39 14.57 -11.64
N LYS A 152 -1.37 15.10 -10.95
CA LYS A 152 -0.39 14.27 -10.25
C LYS A 152 -0.97 13.52 -9.05
N ALA A 153 -1.89 14.14 -8.32
CA ALA A 153 -2.62 13.47 -7.25
C ALA A 153 -3.48 12.31 -7.80
N ALA A 154 -4.16 12.52 -8.92
CA ALA A 154 -4.91 11.46 -9.61
C ALA A 154 -3.99 10.33 -10.09
N CYS A 155 -2.82 10.65 -10.66
CA CYS A 155 -1.82 9.66 -11.04
C CYS A 155 -1.36 8.81 -9.84
N ALA A 156 -1.10 9.44 -8.69
CA ALA A 156 -0.70 8.73 -7.47
C ALA A 156 -1.80 7.77 -6.98
N LEU A 157 -3.08 8.14 -7.13
CA LEU A 157 -4.22 7.29 -6.80
C LEU A 157 -4.43 6.14 -7.79
N ALA A 158 -4.13 6.35 -9.08
CA ALA A 158 -4.47 5.43 -10.17
C ALA A 158 -3.42 4.35 -10.42
N HIS A 159 -2.14 4.68 -10.29
CA HIS A 159 -1.04 3.80 -10.69
C HIS A 159 -0.46 3.08 -9.48
N ASP A 160 -0.90 1.94 -9.08
CA ASP A 160 -0.33 0.99 -8.07
C ASP A 160 0.66 1.55 -7.02
N GLN A 161 0.79 2.88 -6.95
CA GLN A 161 1.59 3.60 -5.96
C GLN A 161 0.96 3.50 -4.58
N ILE A 162 -0.37 3.26 -4.56
CA ILE A 162 -1.14 2.95 -3.36
C ILE A 162 -1.70 1.53 -3.51
N HIS A 163 -1.19 0.60 -2.69
CA HIS A 163 -1.70 -0.77 -2.61
C HIS A 163 -2.90 -0.81 -1.67
N LEU A 164 -4.09 -0.66 -2.23
CA LEU A 164 -5.33 -0.60 -1.48
C LEU A 164 -5.91 -2.00 -1.24
N GLY A 165 -6.35 -2.26 -0.01
CA GLY A 165 -7.25 -3.39 0.27
C GLY A 165 -8.67 -3.11 -0.26
N GLU A 166 -9.52 -4.14 -0.35
CA GLU A 166 -10.85 -4.01 -0.95
C GLU A 166 -11.74 -2.92 -0.30
N PRO A 167 -11.79 -2.75 1.04
CA PRO A 167 -12.55 -1.67 1.65
C PRO A 167 -12.04 -0.27 1.27
N GLN A 168 -10.73 -0.13 1.06
CA GLN A 168 -10.12 1.14 0.65
C GLN A 168 -10.39 1.44 -0.83
N LYS A 169 -10.34 0.41 -1.70
CA LYS A 169 -10.74 0.54 -3.11
C LYS A 169 -12.19 0.99 -3.23
N LEU A 170 -13.09 0.40 -2.43
CA LEU A 170 -14.50 0.79 -2.43
C LEU A 170 -14.65 2.30 -2.13
N ARG A 171 -14.00 2.81 -1.08
CA ARG A 171 -13.99 4.24 -0.77
C ARG A 171 -13.41 5.09 -1.91
N LEU A 172 -12.29 4.65 -2.49
CA LEU A 172 -11.70 5.35 -3.64
C LEU A 172 -12.68 5.44 -4.80
N PHE A 173 -13.33 4.34 -5.16
CA PHE A 173 -14.31 4.32 -6.26
C PHE A 173 -15.52 5.21 -5.96
N GLU A 174 -16.05 5.19 -4.75
CA GLU A 174 -17.12 6.13 -4.34
C GLU A 174 -16.72 7.58 -4.62
N ARG A 175 -15.54 7.99 -4.15
CA ARG A 175 -15.03 9.36 -4.29
C ARG A 175 -14.70 9.72 -5.74
N LEU A 176 -14.15 8.80 -6.53
CA LEU A 176 -13.90 9.03 -7.95
C LEU A 176 -15.21 9.15 -8.75
N ILE A 177 -16.22 8.33 -8.45
CA ILE A 177 -17.54 8.41 -9.09
C ILE A 177 -18.21 9.74 -8.74
N ASP A 178 -18.11 10.21 -7.50
CA ASP A 178 -18.61 11.55 -7.13
C ASP A 178 -17.86 12.67 -7.87
N ALA A 179 -16.56 12.51 -8.13
CA ALA A 179 -15.78 13.47 -8.90
C ALA A 179 -16.14 13.53 -10.39
N LEU A 180 -16.84 12.51 -10.94
CA LEU A 180 -17.40 12.59 -12.31
C LEU A 180 -18.49 13.67 -12.44
N ALA A 181 -19.10 14.11 -11.33
CA ALA A 181 -20.07 15.21 -11.32
C ALA A 181 -19.42 16.59 -11.06
N ASP A 182 -18.09 16.68 -10.96
CA ASP A 182 -17.40 17.93 -10.67
C ASP A 182 -17.67 18.98 -11.76
N PRO A 183 -17.85 20.27 -11.41
CA PRO A 183 -18.05 21.33 -12.38
C PRO A 183 -16.86 21.51 -13.34
N LYS A 184 -15.63 21.23 -12.88
CA LYS A 184 -14.42 21.33 -13.70
C LYS A 184 -14.28 20.09 -14.60
N GLU A 185 -14.24 20.28 -15.91
CA GLU A 185 -14.06 19.20 -16.87
C GLU A 185 -12.78 18.40 -16.60
N GLN A 186 -11.67 19.07 -16.31
CA GLN A 186 -10.42 18.40 -15.98
C GLN A 186 -10.57 17.43 -14.79
N VAL A 187 -11.29 17.80 -13.72
CA VAL A 187 -11.51 16.91 -12.58
C VAL A 187 -12.31 15.69 -12.99
N ARG A 188 -13.32 15.86 -13.84
CA ARG A 188 -14.09 14.75 -14.40
C ARG A 188 -13.21 13.80 -15.23
N ASP A 189 -12.36 14.38 -16.09
CA ASP A 189 -11.45 13.62 -16.98
C ASP A 189 -10.43 12.79 -16.17
N ILE A 190 -9.75 13.40 -15.19
CA ILE A 190 -8.76 12.66 -14.38
C ILE A 190 -9.42 11.63 -13.46
N ALA A 191 -10.64 11.89 -12.96
CA ALA A 191 -11.40 10.91 -12.20
C ALA A 191 -11.80 9.71 -13.05
N LEU A 192 -12.26 9.94 -14.29
CA LEU A 192 -12.54 8.87 -15.26
C LEU A 192 -11.29 8.06 -15.54
N LYS A 193 -10.15 8.71 -15.84
CA LYS A 193 -8.88 8.02 -16.11
C LYS A 193 -8.48 7.11 -14.95
N ALA A 194 -8.59 7.60 -13.71
CA ALA A 194 -8.32 6.78 -12.53
C ALA A 194 -9.28 5.57 -12.45
N LEU A 195 -10.57 5.75 -12.67
CA LEU A 195 -11.54 4.65 -12.70
C LEU A 195 -11.21 3.64 -13.80
N VAL A 196 -10.84 4.10 -15.00
CA VAL A 196 -10.47 3.21 -16.13
C VAL A 196 -9.23 2.41 -15.82
N ILE A 197 -8.21 3.01 -15.18
CA ILE A 197 -6.99 2.30 -14.79
C ILE A 197 -7.30 1.18 -13.79
N HIS A 198 -8.15 1.44 -12.81
CA HIS A 198 -8.50 0.44 -11.80
C HIS A 198 -9.48 -0.64 -12.29
N THR A 199 -10.38 -0.31 -13.23
CA THR A 199 -11.52 -1.17 -13.55
C THR A 199 -11.53 -1.67 -15.00
N GLY A 200 -10.75 -1.06 -15.88
CA GLY A 200 -10.77 -1.30 -17.32
C GLY A 200 -12.03 -0.77 -18.03
N GLN A 201 -12.86 0.05 -17.37
CA GLN A 201 -14.19 0.43 -17.86
C GLN A 201 -14.38 1.95 -17.86
N SER A 202 -15.08 2.49 -18.86
CA SER A 202 -15.48 3.91 -18.92
C SER A 202 -16.98 4.14 -18.70
N LYS A 203 -17.80 3.10 -18.80
CA LYS A 203 -19.27 3.16 -18.77
C LYS A 203 -19.88 4.18 -19.74
N GLY A 204 -19.18 4.49 -20.82
CA GLY A 204 -19.63 5.50 -21.79
C GLY A 204 -19.61 6.94 -21.28
N PHE A 205 -18.93 7.21 -20.15
CA PHE A 205 -18.79 8.56 -19.63
C PHE A 205 -17.87 9.40 -20.53
N ASP A 206 -18.38 10.57 -20.94
CA ASP A 206 -17.60 11.60 -21.64
C ASP A 206 -17.49 12.84 -20.76
N PRO A 207 -16.28 13.21 -20.29
CA PRO A 207 -16.07 14.36 -19.40
C PRO A 207 -16.54 15.70 -19.99
N SER A 208 -16.50 15.84 -21.35
CA SER A 208 -16.94 17.01 -22.09
C SER A 208 -18.38 16.93 -22.60
N GLY A 209 -19.01 15.76 -22.51
CA GLY A 209 -20.32 15.48 -23.05
C GLY A 209 -21.46 16.27 -22.38
N PRO A 210 -22.68 16.23 -22.96
CA PRO A 210 -23.86 16.89 -22.39
C PRO A 210 -24.18 16.40 -20.98
N ALA A 211 -24.69 17.29 -20.11
CA ALA A 211 -24.97 17.00 -18.69
C ALA A 211 -25.83 15.74 -18.52
N GLY A 212 -26.94 15.62 -19.27
CA GLY A 212 -27.81 14.45 -19.16
C GLY A 212 -27.16 13.12 -19.54
N ALA A 213 -26.22 13.13 -20.52
CA ALA A 213 -25.45 11.95 -20.88
C ALA A 213 -24.45 11.59 -19.77
N ARG A 214 -23.79 12.60 -19.18
CA ARG A 214 -22.90 12.40 -18.03
C ARG A 214 -23.67 11.82 -16.85
N ASP A 215 -24.82 12.37 -16.51
CA ASP A 215 -25.66 11.89 -15.40
C ASP A 215 -26.07 10.43 -15.60
N ALA A 216 -26.49 10.07 -16.82
CA ALA A 216 -26.82 8.67 -17.15
C ALA A 216 -25.61 7.73 -16.92
N ALA A 217 -24.43 8.11 -17.39
CA ALA A 217 -23.22 7.32 -17.21
C ALA A 217 -22.78 7.24 -15.73
N ILE A 218 -22.94 8.32 -14.93
CA ILE A 218 -22.71 8.30 -13.47
C ILE A 218 -23.66 7.31 -12.80
N GLN A 219 -24.92 7.21 -13.20
CA GLN A 219 -25.83 6.20 -12.67
C GLN A 219 -25.37 4.77 -12.99
N GLU A 220 -24.79 4.53 -14.18
CA GLU A 220 -24.19 3.23 -14.50
C GLU A 220 -22.99 2.92 -13.59
N TRP A 221 -22.16 3.91 -13.30
CA TRP A 221 -21.05 3.75 -12.35
C TRP A 221 -21.54 3.42 -10.95
N ARG A 222 -22.60 4.10 -10.46
CA ARG A 222 -23.20 3.83 -9.15
C ARG A 222 -23.77 2.41 -9.07
N ARG A 223 -24.51 1.95 -10.10
CA ARG A 223 -25.00 0.56 -10.18
C ARG A 223 -23.87 -0.45 -10.21
N TRP A 224 -22.79 -0.15 -10.92
CA TRP A 224 -21.59 -0.98 -10.88
C TRP A 224 -20.98 -1.07 -9.49
N LEU A 225 -20.87 0.04 -8.79
CA LEU A 225 -20.32 0.11 -7.43
C LEU A 225 -21.15 -0.69 -6.42
N GLU A 226 -22.47 -0.64 -6.53
CA GLU A 226 -23.37 -1.46 -5.70
C GLU A 226 -23.13 -2.96 -5.93
N ARG A 227 -22.99 -3.39 -7.20
CA ARG A 227 -22.66 -4.79 -7.51
C ARG A 227 -21.27 -5.17 -7.02
N TYR A 228 -20.29 -4.28 -7.14
CA TYR A 228 -18.94 -4.49 -6.63
C TYR A 228 -18.97 -4.70 -5.10
N ARG A 229 -19.68 -3.84 -4.38
CA ARG A 229 -19.88 -3.96 -2.93
C ARG A 229 -20.57 -5.26 -2.52
N ALA A 230 -21.57 -5.68 -3.26
CA ALA A 230 -22.30 -6.94 -2.97
C ALA A 230 -21.47 -8.21 -3.25
N GLY A 231 -20.40 -8.10 -4.04
CA GLY A 231 -19.50 -9.20 -4.37
C GLY A 231 -18.28 -9.33 -3.44
N MET A 232 -18.12 -8.43 -2.47
CA MET A 232 -17.04 -8.46 -1.47
C MET A 232 -17.39 -9.37 -0.31
#